data_aff1468cc8b37b16cff06220f6d3d336
#
_entry.id   aff1468cc8b37b16cff06220f6d3d336
#
_cell.length_a   1.000
_cell.length_b   1.000
_cell.length_c   1.000
_cell.angle_alpha   90.00
_cell.angle_beta   90.00
_cell.angle_gamma   90.00
#
_symmetry.space_group_name_H-M   'P 1'
#
loop_
_entity.id
_entity.type
_entity.pdbx_description
1 polymer ?
#
loop_
_entity_poly.entity_id
_entity_poly.type
_entity_poly.pdbx_seq_one_letter_code
_entity_poly.pdbx_strand_id
1 'polypeptide(L)'
;MCTYQVVRRSVQKIAKQNFKPLNIGRVMIFDEKQKVYGIIIESKIGLSFLRKLAELAEKLGLVIRFIQFSTVKTDETLVRVVAFLDFSNSTISLEKVLKLVKNQEFVKDAILIKPNRKGIIFDNYSFPLVTANERVVIFRKAVYEALFNGVRKKFGSAGEAMLYYQGFTIGYEIYDKYVEIANSEKPEDLTEVAKAINMTFGWGIIDKVNIDQRKGAAKLRIYQNFECELGKPNGKPYSQFYRGAIAGLFTRFFGKDVKVQETKCIAKGDPYCEFTIKT
;
A
#
# COMPACT_ATOMS: atom_id res chain seq x y z
N MET A 1 20.39 -1.43 25.56
CA MET A 1 21.07 -0.35 24.80
C MET A 1 21.47 -0.69 23.37
N CYS A 2 21.52 -1.93 22.96
CA CYS A 2 21.98 -2.35 21.61
C CYS A 2 20.91 -2.25 20.51
N THR A 3 19.63 -2.33 20.83
CA THR A 3 18.51 -2.31 19.87
C THR A 3 18.25 -0.92 19.27
N TYR A 4 18.48 0.14 20.00
CA TYR A 4 18.20 1.52 19.57
C TYR A 4 19.16 2.06 18.48
N GLN A 5 20.42 1.61 18.49
CA GLN A 5 21.40 2.03 17.47
C GLN A 5 21.21 1.30 16.14
N VAL A 6 20.69 0.08 16.15
CA VAL A 6 20.43 -0.70 14.94
C VAL A 6 19.27 -0.10 14.14
N VAL A 7 18.21 0.32 14.82
CA VAL A 7 17.05 0.97 14.18
C VAL A 7 17.43 2.33 13.59
N ARG A 8 18.21 3.18 14.28
CA ARG A 8 18.68 4.47 13.73
C ARG A 8 19.54 4.32 12.48
N ARG A 9 20.38 3.30 12.38
CA ARG A 9 21.20 3.02 11.18
C ARG A 9 20.37 2.50 10.01
N SER A 10 19.27 1.77 10.27
CA SER A 10 18.38 1.25 9.21
C SER A 10 17.59 2.38 8.54
N VAL A 11 17.07 3.35 9.29
CA VAL A 11 16.24 4.45 8.76
C VAL A 11 17.04 5.45 7.91
N GLN A 12 18.31 5.75 8.26
CA GLN A 12 19.18 6.58 7.41
C GLN A 12 19.57 5.92 6.08
N LYS A 13 19.54 4.59 6.02
CA LYS A 13 19.74 3.83 4.78
C LYS A 13 18.51 3.85 3.87
N ILE A 14 17.31 3.99 4.41
CA ILE A 14 16.03 3.86 3.70
C ILE A 14 15.87 4.94 2.61
N ALA A 15 16.18 6.19 2.89
CA ALA A 15 16.04 7.29 1.92
C ALA A 15 16.98 7.20 0.70
N LYS A 16 18.03 6.39 0.78
CA LYS A 16 18.98 6.09 -0.32
C LYS A 16 18.78 4.69 -0.90
N GLN A 17 17.83 3.91 -0.38
CA GLN A 17 17.55 2.58 -0.89
C GLN A 17 16.83 2.66 -2.24
N ASN A 18 17.31 1.90 -3.22
CA ASN A 18 16.61 1.64 -4.47
C ASN A 18 15.43 0.71 -4.16
N PHE A 19 14.27 1.29 -3.78
CA PHE A 19 13.06 0.50 -3.56
C PHE A 19 12.61 -0.11 -4.87
N LYS A 20 12.34 -1.42 -4.83
CA LYS A 20 11.74 -2.12 -5.95
C LYS A 20 10.21 -2.06 -5.81
N PRO A 21 9.47 -1.79 -6.90
CA PRO A 21 8.01 -1.80 -6.85
C PRO A 21 7.51 -3.19 -6.44
N LEU A 22 6.52 -3.21 -5.54
CA LEU A 22 5.79 -4.42 -5.19
C LEU A 22 4.53 -4.50 -6.07
N ASN A 23 4.42 -5.56 -6.86
CA ASN A 23 3.18 -5.86 -7.56
C ASN A 23 2.22 -6.55 -6.58
N ILE A 24 1.14 -5.86 -6.22
CA ILE A 24 0.12 -6.39 -5.30
C ILE A 24 -0.82 -7.42 -5.96
N GLY A 25 -0.62 -7.70 -7.26
CA GLY A 25 -1.44 -8.65 -8.01
C GLY A 25 -2.83 -8.10 -8.36
N ARG A 26 -3.85 -8.91 -8.24
CA ARG A 26 -5.26 -8.64 -8.57
C ARG A 26 -5.56 -8.53 -10.07
N VAL A 27 -4.62 -8.00 -10.84
CA VAL A 27 -4.69 -7.87 -12.30
C VAL A 27 -3.36 -8.29 -12.90
N MET A 28 -3.40 -9.09 -13.94
CA MET A 28 -2.21 -9.42 -14.73
C MET A 28 -2.50 -9.16 -16.20
N ILE A 29 -1.56 -8.47 -16.85
CA ILE A 29 -1.51 -8.28 -18.31
C ILE A 29 -0.42 -9.22 -18.82
N PHE A 30 -0.70 -9.95 -19.88
CA PHE A 30 0.20 -10.93 -20.49
C PHE A 30 0.07 -10.94 -22.01
N ASP A 31 1.02 -11.53 -22.73
CA ASP A 31 0.95 -11.66 -24.17
C ASP A 31 -0.27 -12.50 -24.58
N GLU A 32 -1.02 -12.07 -25.59
CA GLU A 32 -2.24 -12.75 -26.05
C GLU A 32 -1.98 -14.21 -26.52
N LYS A 33 -0.73 -14.54 -26.85
CA LYS A 33 -0.32 -15.91 -27.20
C LYS A 33 -0.14 -16.81 -25.97
N GLN A 34 0.00 -16.22 -24.79
CA GLN A 34 0.13 -16.98 -23.54
C GLN A 34 -1.24 -17.47 -23.06
N LYS A 35 -1.23 -18.63 -22.40
CA LYS A 35 -2.42 -19.27 -21.82
C LYS A 35 -2.39 -19.10 -20.31
N VAL A 36 -2.73 -17.90 -19.82
CA VAL A 36 -2.72 -17.61 -18.38
C VAL A 36 -4.11 -17.76 -17.79
N TYR A 37 -4.20 -18.52 -16.70
CA TYR A 37 -5.42 -18.73 -15.92
C TYR A 37 -5.14 -18.50 -14.45
N GLY A 38 -6.19 -18.19 -13.68
CA GLY A 38 -6.10 -18.06 -12.25
C GLY A 38 -6.71 -19.26 -11.55
N ILE A 39 -6.26 -19.50 -10.33
CA ILE A 39 -6.86 -20.44 -9.41
C ILE A 39 -6.91 -19.82 -8.02
N ILE A 40 -8.07 -19.99 -7.37
CA ILE A 40 -8.23 -19.71 -5.94
C ILE A 40 -8.35 -21.05 -5.24
N ILE A 41 -7.60 -21.23 -4.17
CA ILE A 41 -7.61 -22.45 -3.37
C ILE A 41 -7.85 -22.07 -1.92
N GLU A 42 -8.84 -22.70 -1.29
CA GLU A 42 -8.98 -22.71 0.16
C GLU A 42 -8.39 -23.99 0.72
N SER A 43 -7.43 -23.86 1.63
CA SER A 43 -6.65 -24.99 2.12
C SER A 43 -6.40 -24.88 3.61
N LYS A 44 -6.18 -26.02 4.28
CA LYS A 44 -5.66 -26.06 5.65
C LYS A 44 -4.24 -25.52 5.66
N ILE A 45 -3.92 -24.71 6.67
CA ILE A 45 -2.57 -24.16 6.87
C ILE A 45 -1.59 -25.30 7.21
N GLY A 46 -0.46 -25.32 6.52
CA GLY A 46 0.62 -26.28 6.81
C GLY A 46 1.78 -26.14 5.82
N LEU A 47 3.01 -26.37 6.26
CA LEU A 47 4.21 -26.27 5.40
C LEU A 47 4.18 -27.26 4.22
N SER A 48 3.59 -28.43 4.40
CA SER A 48 3.46 -29.45 3.35
C SER A 48 2.59 -29.01 2.16
N PHE A 49 1.62 -28.12 2.41
CA PHE A 49 0.73 -27.59 1.40
C PHE A 49 1.47 -26.84 0.28
N LEU A 50 2.34 -25.90 0.64
CA LEU A 50 3.12 -25.12 -0.34
C LEU A 50 4.00 -26.01 -1.21
N ARG A 51 4.72 -26.95 -0.58
CA ARG A 51 5.54 -27.92 -1.29
C ARG A 51 4.73 -28.73 -2.29
N LYS A 52 3.59 -29.30 -1.85
CA LYS A 52 2.73 -30.12 -2.70
C LYS A 52 2.14 -29.33 -3.89
N LEU A 53 1.76 -28.06 -3.69
CA LEU A 53 1.29 -27.20 -4.78
C LEU A 53 2.41 -26.89 -5.78
N ALA A 54 3.63 -26.62 -5.30
CA ALA A 54 4.78 -26.36 -6.18
C ALA A 54 5.17 -27.61 -6.98
N GLU A 55 5.27 -28.76 -6.33
CA GLU A 55 5.53 -30.06 -6.98
C GLU A 55 4.46 -30.39 -8.05
N LEU A 56 3.19 -30.11 -7.73
CA LEU A 56 2.08 -30.31 -8.69
C LEU A 56 2.21 -29.38 -9.90
N ALA A 57 2.50 -28.11 -9.68
CA ALA A 57 2.70 -27.14 -10.77
C ALA A 57 3.87 -27.55 -11.67
N GLU A 58 5.01 -27.92 -11.08
CA GLU A 58 6.19 -28.39 -11.82
C GLU A 58 5.88 -29.66 -12.63
N LYS A 59 5.29 -30.67 -12.01
CA LYS A 59 4.87 -31.92 -12.68
C LYS A 59 3.95 -31.70 -13.86
N LEU A 60 3.12 -30.66 -13.81
CA LEU A 60 2.15 -30.32 -14.86
C LEU A 60 2.70 -29.33 -15.90
N GLY A 61 3.96 -28.90 -15.77
CA GLY A 61 4.58 -27.93 -16.66
C GLY A 61 3.95 -26.54 -16.58
N LEU A 62 3.41 -26.16 -15.40
CA LEU A 62 2.78 -24.87 -15.15
C LEU A 62 3.80 -23.88 -14.59
N VAL A 63 3.78 -22.65 -15.09
CA VAL A 63 4.62 -21.56 -14.55
C VAL A 63 3.78 -20.67 -13.64
N ILE A 64 4.18 -20.54 -12.37
CA ILE A 64 3.53 -19.64 -11.43
C ILE A 64 4.00 -18.21 -11.72
N ARG A 65 3.12 -17.37 -12.27
CA ARG A 65 3.39 -15.95 -12.57
C ARG A 65 3.12 -15.04 -11.38
N PHE A 66 2.16 -15.41 -10.54
CA PHE A 66 1.80 -14.68 -9.33
C PHE A 66 1.21 -15.66 -8.32
N ILE A 67 1.50 -15.47 -7.06
CA ILE A 67 0.87 -16.21 -5.96
C ILE A 67 0.77 -15.31 -4.74
N GLN A 68 -0.38 -15.32 -4.11
CA GLN A 68 -0.67 -14.60 -2.88
C GLN A 68 -1.36 -15.51 -1.88
N PHE A 69 -0.95 -15.41 -0.63
CA PHE A 69 -1.56 -16.10 0.50
C PHE A 69 -2.29 -15.10 1.38
N SER A 70 -3.45 -15.49 1.86
CA SER A 70 -4.26 -14.71 2.78
C SER A 70 -4.90 -15.64 3.80
N THR A 71 -4.87 -15.28 5.07
CA THR A 71 -5.64 -16.00 6.11
C THR A 71 -7.13 -15.78 5.90
N VAL A 72 -7.94 -16.79 6.19
CA VAL A 72 -9.40 -16.70 6.15
C VAL A 72 -9.86 -16.17 7.50
N LYS A 73 -10.41 -14.96 7.54
CA LYS A 73 -10.80 -14.27 8.78
C LYS A 73 -11.76 -15.06 9.67
N THR A 74 -12.60 -15.90 9.08
CA THR A 74 -13.60 -16.70 9.80
C THR A 74 -13.06 -18.03 10.32
N ASP A 75 -11.90 -18.46 9.84
CA ASP A 75 -11.25 -19.71 10.23
C ASP A 75 -9.74 -19.58 10.06
N GLU A 76 -9.05 -19.35 11.19
CA GLU A 76 -7.58 -19.16 11.21
C GLU A 76 -6.81 -20.44 10.85
N THR A 77 -7.49 -21.59 10.78
CA THR A 77 -6.87 -22.83 10.30
C THR A 77 -6.84 -22.95 8.78
N LEU A 78 -7.49 -22.01 8.08
CA LEU A 78 -7.56 -21.97 6.62
C LEU A 78 -6.74 -20.85 6.03
N VAL A 79 -6.15 -21.12 4.89
CA VAL A 79 -5.49 -20.14 4.03
C VAL A 79 -6.19 -20.11 2.68
N ARG A 80 -6.37 -18.91 2.15
CA ARG A 80 -6.78 -18.70 0.76
C ARG A 80 -5.56 -18.35 -0.06
N VAL A 81 -5.37 -19.05 -1.16
CA VAL A 81 -4.33 -18.81 -2.14
C VAL A 81 -4.97 -18.31 -3.43
N VAL A 82 -4.45 -17.23 -3.98
CA VAL A 82 -4.77 -16.76 -5.33
C VAL A 82 -3.49 -16.90 -6.15
N ALA A 83 -3.55 -17.62 -7.25
CA ALA A 83 -2.41 -17.77 -8.14
C ALA A 83 -2.80 -17.53 -9.60
N PHE A 84 -1.92 -16.90 -10.38
CA PHE A 84 -1.99 -16.85 -11.83
C PHE A 84 -0.92 -17.76 -12.41
N LEU A 85 -1.36 -18.71 -13.24
CA LEU A 85 -0.58 -19.80 -13.78
C LEU A 85 -0.55 -19.71 -15.29
N ASP A 86 0.64 -19.85 -15.86
CA ASP A 86 0.85 -19.90 -17.31
C ASP A 86 0.89 -21.37 -17.76
N PHE A 87 -0.01 -21.70 -18.67
CA PHE A 87 -0.20 -23.04 -19.25
C PHE A 87 0.42 -23.15 -20.65
N SER A 88 1.16 -22.16 -21.12
CA SER A 88 1.65 -22.11 -22.49
C SER A 88 2.50 -23.35 -22.87
N ASN A 89 3.23 -23.90 -21.89
CA ASN A 89 4.07 -25.09 -22.06
C ASN A 89 3.43 -26.38 -21.55
N SER A 90 2.13 -26.35 -21.23
CA SER A 90 1.41 -27.49 -20.69
C SER A 90 0.34 -27.97 -21.66
N THR A 91 0.18 -29.30 -21.78
CA THR A 91 -0.89 -29.93 -22.54
C THR A 91 -2.10 -30.32 -21.70
N ILE A 92 -2.02 -30.09 -20.38
CA ILE A 92 -3.09 -30.46 -19.46
C ILE A 92 -4.27 -29.51 -19.59
N SER A 93 -5.50 -30.04 -19.51
CA SER A 93 -6.71 -29.20 -19.48
C SER A 93 -6.91 -28.55 -18.12
N LEU A 94 -7.58 -27.39 -18.12
CA LEU A 94 -7.92 -26.64 -16.90
C LEU A 94 -8.76 -27.47 -15.92
N GLU A 95 -9.73 -28.21 -16.46
CA GLU A 95 -10.63 -29.06 -15.68
C GLU A 95 -9.85 -30.18 -14.98
N LYS A 96 -8.84 -30.74 -15.66
CA LYS A 96 -7.98 -31.77 -15.08
C LYS A 96 -7.10 -31.20 -13.96
N VAL A 97 -6.56 -29.98 -14.14
CA VAL A 97 -5.81 -29.29 -13.07
C VAL A 97 -6.71 -29.04 -11.88
N LEU A 98 -7.91 -28.49 -12.08
CA LEU A 98 -8.87 -28.24 -11.00
C LEU A 98 -9.20 -29.52 -10.24
N LYS A 99 -9.45 -30.62 -10.95
CA LYS A 99 -9.70 -31.93 -10.34
C LYS A 99 -8.53 -32.44 -9.52
N LEU A 100 -7.30 -32.32 -10.04
CA LEU A 100 -6.09 -32.73 -9.33
C LEU A 100 -5.86 -31.89 -8.06
N VAL A 101 -6.14 -30.58 -8.11
CA VAL A 101 -6.03 -29.70 -6.95
C VAL A 101 -7.09 -30.05 -5.93
N LYS A 102 -8.36 -30.20 -6.32
CA LYS A 102 -9.46 -30.56 -5.42
C LYS A 102 -9.31 -31.92 -4.74
N ASN A 103 -8.62 -32.83 -5.37
CA ASN A 103 -8.35 -34.18 -4.82
C ASN A 103 -7.21 -34.20 -3.78
N GLN A 104 -6.57 -33.06 -3.48
CA GLN A 104 -5.56 -33.00 -2.42
C GLN A 104 -6.26 -32.94 -1.05
N GLU A 105 -5.85 -33.78 -0.11
CA GLU A 105 -6.44 -33.89 1.24
C GLU A 105 -6.48 -32.59 2.04
N PHE A 106 -5.54 -31.67 1.76
CA PHE A 106 -5.44 -30.37 2.40
C PHE A 106 -6.30 -29.30 1.74
N VAL A 107 -6.85 -29.53 0.56
CA VAL A 107 -7.70 -28.59 -0.18
C VAL A 107 -9.15 -28.75 0.24
N LYS A 108 -9.76 -27.65 0.70
CA LYS A 108 -11.18 -27.58 1.04
C LYS A 108 -12.01 -27.24 -0.19
N ASP A 109 -11.57 -26.26 -0.97
CA ASP A 109 -12.20 -25.88 -2.24
C ASP A 109 -11.19 -25.26 -3.19
N ALA A 110 -11.51 -25.27 -4.48
CA ALA A 110 -10.75 -24.60 -5.51
C ALA A 110 -11.65 -24.10 -6.63
N ILE A 111 -11.37 -22.88 -7.11
CA ILE A 111 -12.11 -22.19 -8.16
C ILE A 111 -11.14 -21.75 -9.25
N LEU A 112 -11.50 -21.92 -10.52
CA LEU A 112 -10.74 -21.41 -11.66
C LEU A 112 -11.19 -19.99 -12.04
N ILE A 113 -10.21 -19.14 -12.33
CA ILE A 113 -10.43 -17.82 -12.91
C ILE A 113 -10.00 -17.88 -14.39
N LYS A 114 -10.94 -17.60 -15.27
CA LYS A 114 -10.65 -17.48 -16.70
C LYS A 114 -10.26 -16.04 -17.04
N PRO A 115 -9.42 -15.80 -18.06
CA PRO A 115 -9.16 -14.45 -18.54
C PRO A 115 -10.46 -13.72 -18.90
N ASN A 116 -10.60 -12.48 -18.45
CA ASN A 116 -11.77 -11.66 -18.78
C ASN A 116 -11.76 -11.22 -20.24
N ARG A 117 -10.57 -11.04 -20.81
CA ARG A 117 -10.28 -10.79 -22.22
C ARG A 117 -8.94 -11.39 -22.59
N LYS A 118 -8.62 -11.47 -23.88
CA LYS A 118 -7.27 -11.85 -24.35
C LYS A 118 -6.23 -10.92 -23.70
N GLY A 119 -5.17 -11.51 -23.17
CA GLY A 119 -4.06 -10.78 -22.61
C GLY A 119 -4.29 -10.13 -21.24
N ILE A 120 -5.47 -10.34 -20.59
CA ILE A 120 -5.74 -9.77 -19.28
C ILE A 120 -6.60 -10.69 -18.40
N ILE A 121 -6.20 -10.83 -17.13
CA ILE A 121 -6.94 -11.58 -16.11
C ILE A 121 -7.06 -10.76 -14.83
N PHE A 122 -8.22 -10.84 -14.18
CA PHE A 122 -8.52 -10.20 -12.92
C PHE A 122 -8.87 -11.24 -11.85
N ASP A 123 -8.43 -11.02 -10.62
CA ASP A 123 -9.04 -11.66 -9.46
C ASP A 123 -10.32 -10.87 -9.09
N ASN A 124 -11.45 -11.36 -9.51
CA ASN A 124 -12.78 -10.81 -9.24
C ASN A 124 -13.57 -11.63 -8.20
N TYR A 125 -12.89 -12.54 -7.49
CA TYR A 125 -13.49 -13.37 -6.45
C TYR A 125 -13.11 -12.93 -5.03
N SER A 126 -11.94 -12.30 -4.85
CA SER A 126 -11.49 -11.88 -3.52
C SER A 126 -12.04 -10.48 -3.19
N PHE A 127 -13.08 -10.43 -2.38
CA PHE A 127 -13.75 -9.21 -1.94
C PHE A 127 -14.39 -9.41 -0.55
N PRO A 128 -14.40 -8.39 0.36
CA PRO A 128 -13.69 -7.10 0.23
C PRO A 128 -12.17 -7.23 0.36
N LEU A 129 -11.43 -6.18 -0.05
CA LEU A 129 -10.03 -6.07 0.28
C LEU A 129 -9.90 -5.60 1.73
N VAL A 130 -9.01 -6.23 2.46
CA VAL A 130 -8.75 -5.89 3.86
C VAL A 130 -7.24 -5.82 4.15
N THR A 131 -6.86 -4.95 5.07
CA THR A 131 -5.53 -4.92 5.68
C THR A 131 -5.69 -4.61 7.17
N ALA A 132 -4.92 -5.27 8.04
CA ALA A 132 -5.07 -5.17 9.49
C ALA A 132 -6.54 -5.26 9.96
N ASN A 133 -7.32 -6.18 9.37
CA ASN A 133 -8.75 -6.39 9.62
C ASN A 133 -9.70 -5.24 9.24
N GLU A 134 -9.19 -4.18 8.61
CA GLU A 134 -10.00 -3.07 8.10
C GLU A 134 -10.17 -3.16 6.59
N ARG A 135 -11.35 -2.75 6.10
CA ARG A 135 -11.62 -2.67 4.66
C ARG A 135 -10.78 -1.58 4.02
N VAL A 136 -10.17 -1.90 2.87
CA VAL A 136 -9.43 -0.93 2.07
C VAL A 136 -10.01 -0.78 0.68
N VAL A 137 -9.76 0.39 0.07
CA VAL A 137 -10.05 0.69 -1.33
C VAL A 137 -8.75 1.11 -1.99
N ILE A 138 -8.42 0.51 -3.13
CA ILE A 138 -7.21 0.82 -3.88
C ILE A 138 -7.54 1.77 -5.02
N PHE A 139 -6.88 2.92 -5.05
CA PHE A 139 -6.93 3.87 -6.15
C PHE A 139 -5.69 3.72 -7.05
N ARG A 140 -5.92 3.44 -8.34
CA ARG A 140 -4.86 3.51 -9.35
C ARG A 140 -4.51 4.98 -9.62
N LYS A 141 -3.28 5.23 -10.12
CA LYS A 141 -2.79 6.60 -10.38
C LYS A 141 -3.81 7.47 -11.13
N ALA A 142 -4.41 6.98 -12.20
CA ALA A 142 -5.40 7.75 -12.97
C ALA A 142 -6.62 8.20 -12.14
N VAL A 143 -7.03 7.42 -11.13
CA VAL A 143 -8.17 7.76 -10.27
C VAL A 143 -7.80 8.87 -9.29
N TYR A 144 -6.73 8.71 -8.52
CA TYR A 144 -6.36 9.76 -7.56
C TYR A 144 -5.83 11.02 -8.26
N GLU A 145 -5.22 10.90 -9.45
CA GLU A 145 -4.88 12.05 -10.30
C GLU A 145 -6.15 12.83 -10.72
N ALA A 146 -7.18 12.14 -11.18
CA ALA A 146 -8.45 12.78 -11.53
C ALA A 146 -9.10 13.44 -10.30
N LEU A 147 -9.08 12.80 -9.13
CA LEU A 147 -9.60 13.37 -7.89
C LEU A 147 -8.88 14.66 -7.51
N PHE A 148 -7.55 14.63 -7.42
CA PHE A 148 -6.77 15.77 -6.92
C PHE A 148 -6.65 16.89 -7.98
N ASN A 149 -6.28 16.57 -9.21
CA ASN A 149 -6.09 17.55 -10.27
C ASN A 149 -7.43 18.05 -10.79
N GLY A 150 -8.48 17.20 -10.81
CA GLY A 150 -9.82 17.59 -11.18
C GLY A 150 -10.39 18.68 -10.28
N VAL A 151 -10.26 18.52 -8.97
CA VAL A 151 -10.68 19.52 -7.97
C VAL A 151 -9.93 20.84 -8.17
N ARG A 152 -8.60 20.80 -8.34
CA ARG A 152 -7.79 22.00 -8.61
C ARG A 152 -8.19 22.69 -9.90
N LYS A 153 -8.36 21.93 -10.97
CA LYS A 153 -8.73 22.46 -12.28
C LYS A 153 -10.12 23.10 -12.26
N LYS A 154 -11.08 22.50 -11.56
CA LYS A 154 -12.47 22.98 -11.52
C LYS A 154 -12.65 24.20 -10.62
N PHE A 155 -11.98 24.23 -9.46
CA PHE A 155 -12.25 25.17 -8.39
C PHE A 155 -11.06 26.09 -8.03
N GLY A 156 -9.90 25.94 -8.68
CA GLY A 156 -8.73 26.77 -8.44
C GLY A 156 -8.30 26.77 -6.97
N SER A 157 -8.09 27.95 -6.39
CA SER A 157 -7.68 28.10 -4.98
C SER A 157 -8.71 27.58 -3.98
N ALA A 158 -10.00 27.63 -4.30
CA ALA A 158 -11.06 27.02 -3.48
C ALA A 158 -10.92 25.50 -3.45
N GLY A 159 -10.58 24.87 -4.58
CA GLY A 159 -10.26 23.45 -4.63
C GLY A 159 -9.01 23.07 -3.84
N GLU A 160 -7.98 23.91 -3.87
CA GLU A 160 -6.77 23.74 -3.03
C GLU A 160 -7.11 23.81 -1.52
N ALA A 161 -7.97 24.76 -1.12
CA ALA A 161 -8.45 24.85 0.26
C ALA A 161 -9.30 23.64 0.65
N MET A 162 -10.18 23.17 -0.22
CA MET A 162 -10.98 21.96 0.00
C MET A 162 -10.08 20.73 0.25
N LEU A 163 -9.07 20.52 -0.58
CA LEU A 163 -8.11 19.43 -0.41
C LEU A 163 -7.37 19.54 0.92
N TYR A 164 -7.00 20.75 1.32
CA TYR A 164 -6.34 20.97 2.61
C TYR A 164 -7.25 20.56 3.78
N TYR A 165 -8.51 20.99 3.79
CA TYR A 165 -9.42 20.65 4.88
C TYR A 165 -9.82 19.17 4.89
N GLN A 166 -9.95 18.53 3.74
CA GLN A 166 -10.12 17.07 3.68
C GLN A 166 -8.92 16.35 4.30
N GLY A 167 -7.72 16.77 3.93
CA GLY A 167 -6.50 16.24 4.55
C GLY A 167 -6.46 16.48 6.05
N PHE A 168 -6.80 17.70 6.49
CA PHE A 168 -6.83 18.06 7.92
C PHE A 168 -7.74 17.13 8.71
N THR A 169 -8.97 16.92 8.25
CA THR A 169 -9.92 16.00 8.91
C THR A 169 -9.34 14.59 9.01
N ILE A 170 -8.78 14.06 7.93
CA ILE A 170 -8.15 12.74 7.93
C ILE A 170 -6.99 12.68 8.93
N GLY A 171 -6.09 13.66 8.92
CA GLY A 171 -4.95 13.70 9.83
C GLY A 171 -5.37 13.80 11.30
N TYR A 172 -6.41 14.57 11.59
CA TYR A 172 -6.96 14.74 12.93
C TYR A 172 -7.54 13.41 13.46
N GLU A 173 -8.36 12.74 12.66
CA GLU A 173 -9.05 11.49 13.05
C GLU A 173 -8.08 10.29 13.12
N ILE A 174 -7.06 10.23 12.25
CA ILE A 174 -6.13 9.10 12.21
C ILE A 174 -5.16 9.08 13.40
N TYR A 175 -5.03 10.17 14.15
CA TYR A 175 -4.14 10.26 15.31
C TYR A 175 -4.45 9.17 16.34
N ASP A 176 -5.72 9.00 16.71
CA ASP A 176 -6.13 8.02 17.71
C ASP A 176 -5.82 6.58 17.25
N LYS A 177 -5.90 6.32 15.93
CA LYS A 177 -5.47 5.05 15.34
C LYS A 177 -3.95 4.84 15.43
N TYR A 178 -3.17 5.89 15.29
CA TYR A 178 -1.72 5.80 15.48
C TYR A 178 -1.35 5.50 16.92
N VAL A 179 -2.04 6.10 17.90
CA VAL A 179 -1.89 5.79 19.32
C VAL A 179 -2.27 4.35 19.63
N GLU A 180 -3.38 3.86 19.08
CA GLU A 180 -3.82 2.47 19.22
C GLU A 180 -2.78 1.47 18.67
N ILE A 181 -2.28 1.70 17.44
CA ILE A 181 -1.27 0.84 16.82
C ILE A 181 0.07 0.87 17.56
N ALA A 182 0.50 2.07 17.99
CA ALA A 182 1.74 2.25 18.75
C ALA A 182 1.63 1.70 20.18
N ASN A 183 0.41 1.56 20.71
CA ASN A 183 0.12 1.36 22.13
C ASN A 183 0.91 2.36 23.01
N SER A 184 1.02 3.61 22.55
CA SER A 184 1.87 4.66 23.14
C SER A 184 1.50 6.02 22.57
N GLU A 185 1.64 7.07 23.39
CA GLU A 185 1.55 8.47 22.96
C GLU A 185 2.94 9.13 22.78
N LYS A 186 4.02 8.38 22.94
CA LYS A 186 5.36 8.94 22.80
C LYS A 186 5.65 9.34 21.36
N PRO A 187 6.25 10.52 21.13
CA PRO A 187 6.54 11.02 19.79
C PRO A 187 7.35 10.03 18.92
N GLU A 188 8.28 9.31 19.53
CA GLU A 188 9.14 8.34 18.85
C GLU A 188 8.32 7.18 18.28
N ASP A 189 7.41 6.62 19.10
CA ASP A 189 6.58 5.48 18.73
C ASP A 189 5.55 5.87 17.67
N LEU A 190 4.88 7.03 17.85
CA LEU A 190 3.96 7.58 16.85
C LEU A 190 4.66 7.89 15.52
N THR A 191 5.90 8.39 15.59
CA THR A 191 6.71 8.65 14.39
C THR A 191 7.01 7.36 13.61
N GLU A 192 7.35 6.27 14.30
CA GLU A 192 7.61 4.98 13.63
C GLU A 192 6.34 4.40 12.99
N VAL A 193 5.18 4.51 13.66
CA VAL A 193 3.89 4.12 13.09
C VAL A 193 3.56 4.97 11.86
N ALA A 194 3.72 6.30 11.94
CA ALA A 194 3.47 7.20 10.82
C ALA A 194 4.36 6.86 9.60
N LYS A 195 5.65 6.57 9.81
CA LYS A 195 6.58 6.16 8.74
C LYS A 195 6.14 4.84 8.10
N ALA A 196 5.81 3.84 8.92
CA ALA A 196 5.38 2.54 8.45
C ALA A 196 4.10 2.64 7.61
N ILE A 197 3.07 3.32 8.11
CA ILE A 197 1.78 3.48 7.43
C ILE A 197 1.94 4.25 6.11
N ASN A 198 2.65 5.39 6.11
CA ASN A 198 2.85 6.17 4.89
C ASN A 198 3.52 5.35 3.78
N MET A 199 4.53 4.55 4.13
CA MET A 199 5.24 3.71 3.18
C MET A 199 4.39 2.52 2.72
N THR A 200 3.70 1.83 3.65
CA THR A 200 2.86 0.66 3.37
C THR A 200 1.71 1.00 2.44
N PHE A 201 1.09 2.15 2.61
CA PHE A 201 -0.03 2.60 1.77
C PHE A 201 0.38 3.45 0.56
N GLY A 202 1.69 3.62 0.32
CA GLY A 202 2.20 4.29 -0.87
C GLY A 202 2.05 5.82 -0.87
N TRP A 203 1.89 6.46 0.29
CA TRP A 203 1.72 7.92 0.39
C TRP A 203 3.05 8.66 0.25
N GLY A 204 4.15 8.01 0.64
CA GLY A 204 5.49 8.54 0.57
C GLY A 204 6.40 7.97 1.65
N ILE A 205 7.66 8.33 1.59
CA ILE A 205 8.70 7.81 2.50
C ILE A 205 9.10 8.91 3.47
N ILE A 206 8.60 8.85 4.70
CA ILE A 206 9.00 9.76 5.77
C ILE A 206 10.42 9.39 6.22
N ASP A 207 11.37 10.29 5.97
CA ASP A 207 12.79 10.10 6.32
C ASP A 207 13.11 10.64 7.71
N LYS A 208 12.80 11.92 7.93
CA LYS A 208 13.12 12.60 9.17
C LYS A 208 11.90 13.26 9.77
N VAL A 209 11.74 13.08 11.08
CA VAL A 209 10.79 13.81 11.91
C VAL A 209 11.56 14.32 13.12
N ASN A 210 11.59 15.62 13.29
CA ASN A 210 12.16 16.28 14.48
C ASN A 210 11.02 17.01 15.19
N ILE A 211 10.74 16.66 16.42
CA ILE A 211 9.66 17.24 17.24
C ILE A 211 10.29 17.91 18.44
N ASP A 212 9.98 19.18 18.64
CA ASP A 212 10.27 19.95 19.85
C ASP A 212 8.93 20.26 20.57
N GLN A 213 8.55 19.37 21.47
CA GLN A 213 7.29 19.51 22.21
C GLN A 213 7.22 20.77 23.06
N ARG A 214 8.38 21.23 23.61
CA ARG A 214 8.43 22.43 24.47
C ARG A 214 8.11 23.70 23.66
N LYS A 215 8.55 23.73 22.39
CA LYS A 215 8.31 24.85 21.48
C LYS A 215 7.06 24.69 20.64
N GLY A 216 6.33 23.60 20.76
CA GLY A 216 5.19 23.29 19.88
C GLY A 216 5.60 23.29 18.40
N ALA A 217 6.76 22.75 18.08
CA ALA A 217 7.31 22.81 16.73
C ALA A 217 7.77 21.44 16.23
N ALA A 218 7.62 21.20 14.92
CA ALA A 218 8.17 20.01 14.30
C ALA A 218 8.69 20.30 12.89
N LYS A 219 9.55 19.43 12.39
CA LYS A 219 10.04 19.43 11.01
C LYS A 219 9.99 18.03 10.44
N LEU A 220 9.41 17.90 9.25
CA LEU A 220 9.15 16.64 8.58
C LEU A 220 9.74 16.66 7.16
N ARG A 221 10.42 15.55 6.77
CA ARG A 221 10.94 15.34 5.42
C ARG A 221 10.35 14.08 4.81
N ILE A 222 9.91 14.20 3.55
CA ILE A 222 9.24 13.12 2.82
C ILE A 222 9.81 13.02 1.42
N TYR A 223 10.16 11.80 0.99
CA TYR A 223 10.49 11.46 -0.38
C TYR A 223 9.27 10.83 -1.07
N GLN A 224 9.19 10.97 -2.40
CA GLN A 224 8.15 10.36 -3.23
C GLN A 224 6.72 10.64 -2.71
N ASN A 225 6.45 11.87 -2.27
CA ASN A 225 5.11 12.28 -1.88
C ASN A 225 4.15 12.14 -3.05
N PHE A 226 3.11 11.28 -2.92
CA PHE A 226 2.20 10.92 -4.01
C PHE A 226 1.48 12.12 -4.61
N GLU A 227 1.06 13.09 -3.77
CA GLU A 227 0.35 14.28 -4.23
C GLU A 227 1.27 15.22 -5.03
N CYS A 228 2.50 15.43 -4.54
CA CYS A 228 3.48 16.27 -5.23
C CYS A 228 4.00 15.63 -6.51
N GLU A 229 4.00 14.29 -6.63
CA GLU A 229 4.31 13.59 -7.89
C GLU A 229 3.31 13.96 -9.00
N LEU A 230 2.03 14.21 -8.67
CA LEU A 230 1.02 14.64 -9.63
C LEU A 230 1.23 16.07 -10.13
N GLY A 231 1.92 16.88 -9.35
CA GLY A 231 2.19 18.29 -9.66
C GLY A 231 3.47 18.54 -10.42
N LYS A 232 4.21 17.53 -10.84
CA LYS A 232 5.48 17.72 -11.57
C LYS A 232 5.27 18.01 -13.06
N PRO A 233 5.99 18.99 -13.64
CA PRO A 233 6.67 20.13 -13.01
C PRO A 233 5.70 21.30 -12.85
N ASN A 234 5.55 21.88 -11.66
CA ASN A 234 4.57 22.95 -11.40
C ASN A 234 5.19 24.28 -10.93
N GLY A 235 6.46 24.31 -10.57
CA GLY A 235 7.15 25.51 -10.09
C GLY A 235 6.70 26.04 -8.72
N LYS A 236 5.61 25.50 -8.14
CA LYS A 236 5.07 25.87 -6.81
C LYS A 236 4.79 24.63 -5.96
N PRO A 237 4.66 24.77 -4.61
CA PRO A 237 4.24 23.68 -3.73
C PRO A 237 2.91 23.08 -4.14
N TYR A 238 2.77 21.76 -4.01
CA TYR A 238 1.61 21.02 -4.55
C TYR A 238 0.92 20.09 -3.54
N SER A 239 1.29 20.13 -2.26
CA SER A 239 0.83 19.20 -1.22
C SER A 239 -0.31 19.75 -0.36
N GLN A 240 -1.37 20.30 -0.95
CA GLN A 240 -2.45 20.87 -0.15
C GLN A 240 -3.11 19.83 0.76
N PHE A 241 -3.48 18.68 0.20
CA PHE A 241 -4.08 17.59 0.97
C PHE A 241 -3.10 17.02 2.00
N TYR A 242 -1.88 16.68 1.58
CA TYR A 242 -0.90 16.09 2.47
C TYR A 242 -0.46 17.07 3.58
N ARG A 243 -0.34 18.36 3.25
CA ARG A 243 -0.09 19.43 4.23
C ARG A 243 -1.24 19.56 5.23
N GLY A 244 -2.47 19.41 4.77
CA GLY A 244 -3.66 19.34 5.64
C GLY A 244 -3.57 18.14 6.59
N ALA A 245 -3.24 16.95 6.09
CA ALA A 245 -3.11 15.75 6.92
C ALA A 245 -2.03 15.91 8.01
N ILE A 246 -0.90 16.52 7.66
CA ILE A 246 0.12 16.88 8.65
C ILE A 246 -0.45 17.86 9.68
N ALA A 247 -1.17 18.88 9.24
CA ALA A 247 -1.74 19.89 10.15
C ALA A 247 -2.74 19.26 11.13
N GLY A 248 -3.67 18.43 10.65
CA GLY A 248 -4.64 17.73 11.50
C GLY A 248 -3.96 16.82 12.53
N LEU A 249 -3.01 16.00 12.09
CA LEU A 249 -2.25 15.10 12.96
C LEU A 249 -1.51 15.86 14.06
N PHE A 250 -0.79 16.92 13.71
CA PHE A 250 -0.02 17.70 14.70
C PHE A 250 -0.90 18.60 15.56
N THR A 251 -2.07 19.06 15.09
CA THR A 251 -3.07 19.73 15.92
C THR A 251 -3.53 18.80 17.04
N ARG A 252 -3.83 17.56 16.72
CA ARG A 252 -4.23 16.54 17.70
C ARG A 252 -3.09 16.20 18.66
N PHE A 253 -1.88 16.02 18.11
CA PHE A 253 -0.67 15.71 18.89
C PHE A 253 -0.29 16.80 19.89
N PHE A 254 -0.31 18.09 19.49
CA PHE A 254 0.01 19.21 20.40
C PHE A 254 -1.17 19.70 21.24
N GLY A 255 -2.41 19.27 20.92
CA GLY A 255 -3.63 19.78 21.55
C GLY A 255 -3.90 21.26 21.25
N LYS A 256 -3.32 21.81 20.19
CA LYS A 256 -3.42 23.21 19.75
C LYS A 256 -3.35 23.29 18.23
N ASP A 257 -4.01 24.28 17.66
CA ASP A 257 -3.91 24.55 16.23
C ASP A 257 -2.46 24.79 15.81
N VAL A 258 -2.09 24.21 14.68
CA VAL A 258 -0.76 24.37 14.12
C VAL A 258 -0.81 25.01 12.74
N LYS A 259 0.24 25.78 12.42
CA LYS A 259 0.51 26.26 11.06
C LYS A 259 1.56 25.35 10.42
N VAL A 260 1.22 24.79 9.26
CA VAL A 260 2.12 23.96 8.48
C VAL A 260 2.51 24.67 7.19
N GLN A 261 3.82 24.78 6.95
CA GLN A 261 4.38 25.38 5.74
C GLN A 261 5.24 24.34 5.02
N GLU A 262 4.97 24.12 3.72
CA GLU A 262 5.85 23.35 2.84
C GLU A 262 7.02 24.25 2.39
N THR A 263 8.22 23.95 2.88
CA THR A 263 9.44 24.74 2.61
C THR A 263 10.22 24.23 1.40
N LYS A 264 10.09 22.91 1.09
CA LYS A 264 10.62 22.26 -0.11
C LYS A 264 9.58 21.35 -0.71
N CYS A 265 9.53 21.24 -2.02
CA CYS A 265 8.57 20.41 -2.75
C CYS A 265 9.16 19.82 -4.03
N ILE A 266 8.98 18.51 -4.22
CA ILE A 266 9.44 17.83 -5.43
C ILE A 266 8.74 18.35 -6.70
N ALA A 267 7.53 18.90 -6.60
CA ALA A 267 6.85 19.56 -7.71
C ALA A 267 7.52 20.86 -8.15
N LYS A 268 8.30 21.49 -7.27
CA LYS A 268 9.16 22.64 -7.57
C LYS A 268 10.51 22.27 -8.14
N GLY A 269 10.88 20.98 -8.11
CA GLY A 269 12.20 20.51 -8.47
C GLY A 269 13.14 20.27 -7.28
N ASP A 270 12.66 20.44 -6.03
CA ASP A 270 13.45 20.09 -4.85
C ASP A 270 13.63 18.55 -4.77
N PRO A 271 14.70 18.03 -4.13
CA PRO A 271 14.95 16.59 -4.06
C PRO A 271 13.98 15.82 -3.12
N TYR A 272 13.23 16.53 -2.29
CA TYR A 272 12.25 16.01 -1.34
C TYR A 272 11.23 17.09 -0.96
N CYS A 273 10.13 16.69 -0.34
CA CYS A 273 9.22 17.62 0.32
C CYS A 273 9.64 17.83 1.79
N GLU A 274 9.57 19.06 2.28
CA GLU A 274 9.90 19.40 3.66
C GLU A 274 8.83 20.31 4.22
N PHE A 275 8.37 19.98 5.42
CA PHE A 275 7.32 20.72 6.13
C PHE A 275 7.84 21.21 7.47
N THR A 276 7.53 22.48 7.79
CA THR A 276 7.72 23.05 9.11
C THR A 276 6.36 23.23 9.76
N ILE A 277 6.25 22.82 11.03
CA ILE A 277 5.04 22.82 11.84
C ILE A 277 5.29 23.71 13.05
N LYS A 278 4.35 24.59 13.40
CA LYS A 278 4.41 25.45 14.57
C LYS A 278 3.00 25.67 15.14
N THR A 279 2.87 25.60 16.47
CA THR A 279 1.67 26.03 17.22
C THR A 279 1.55 27.53 17.27
#